data_e987480260a773262e2919edb021bc5d
#
_entry.id   e987480260a773262e2919edb021bc5d
#
_cell.length_a   1.000
_cell.length_b   1.000
_cell.length_c   1.000
_cell.angle_alpha   90.00
_cell.angle_beta   90.00
_cell.angle_gamma   90.00
#
_symmetry.space_group_name_H-M   'P 1'
#
loop_
_entity.id
_entity.type
_entity.pdbx_description
1 polymer ?
#
loop_
_entity_poly.entity_id
_entity_poly.type
_entity_poly.pdbx_seq_one_letter_code
_entity_poly.pdbx_strand_id
1 'polypeptide(L)'
;MVSGLRALRGSILFICCFLGLLATTPAQAQYWQCVTFARAASGIELYGNAYTWWGQADGVYERGHTPRPGSVMVMKPGHGMRVGHVAMVSEIVDARTVKLTHANWSVRGGVEHDVLAVDVSDEGDWSKVRVWWAPIHDLGSTTYDAYGFIYPNAPSSAEAPAVTAKADSANAPA
;
A
#
# COMPACT_ATOMS: atom_id res chain seq x y z
N MET A 1 3.56 35.71 -76.12
CA MET A 1 4.54 35.99 -75.03
C MET A 1 4.06 35.27 -73.87
N VAL A 2 4.64 34.15 -73.55
CA VAL A 2 4.26 33.20 -72.51
C VAL A 2 5.46 33.09 -71.56
N SER A 3 5.30 33.36 -70.29
CA SER A 3 6.26 32.85 -69.31
C SER A 3 5.76 33.12 -67.91
N GLY A 4 5.68 32.12 -67.08
CA GLY A 4 5.77 32.30 -65.62
C GLY A 4 4.70 31.67 -64.78
N LEU A 5 4.53 30.35 -64.83
CA LEU A 5 3.78 29.62 -63.85
C LEU A 5 4.43 28.29 -63.51
N ARG A 6 5.62 28.32 -62.87
CA ARG A 6 6.32 27.14 -62.35
C ARG A 6 7.18 27.48 -61.17
N ALA A 7 6.60 27.71 -60.01
CA ALA A 7 7.35 27.69 -58.73
C ALA A 7 6.40 27.77 -57.54
N LEU A 8 5.50 26.79 -57.33
CA LEU A 8 4.78 26.70 -56.06
C LEU A 8 4.27 25.25 -55.80
N ARG A 9 5.12 24.28 -56.02
CA ARG A 9 4.77 22.86 -55.73
C ARG A 9 5.76 22.10 -54.86
N GLY A 10 6.76 22.75 -54.31
CA GLY A 10 7.86 22.10 -53.58
C GLY A 10 7.86 22.21 -52.05
N SER A 11 6.97 22.97 -51.43
CA SER A 11 7.11 23.28 -50.00
C SER A 11 6.08 22.64 -49.03
N ILE A 12 5.14 21.88 -49.53
CA ILE A 12 4.08 21.27 -48.65
C ILE A 12 4.40 19.86 -48.21
N LEU A 13 5.38 19.18 -48.84
CA LEU A 13 5.69 17.77 -48.48
C LEU A 13 6.67 17.60 -47.32
N PHE A 14 7.28 18.66 -46.80
CA PHE A 14 8.27 18.56 -45.70
C PHE A 14 7.73 18.77 -44.28
N ILE A 15 6.47 19.19 -44.13
CA ILE A 15 5.88 19.50 -42.81
C ILE A 15 5.19 18.29 -42.18
N CYS A 16 4.85 17.24 -42.96
CA CYS A 16 4.14 16.06 -42.38
C CYS A 16 5.03 15.00 -41.73
N CYS A 17 6.36 15.07 -41.82
CA CYS A 17 7.25 14.08 -41.21
C CYS A 17 7.73 14.40 -39.78
N PHE A 18 7.37 15.56 -39.20
CA PHE A 18 7.88 15.97 -37.90
C PHE A 18 6.90 15.76 -36.73
N LEU A 19 5.71 15.21 -36.98
CA LEU A 19 4.70 14.96 -35.91
C LEU A 19 4.63 13.50 -35.43
N GLY A 20 5.62 12.69 -35.67
CA GLY A 20 5.55 11.22 -35.46
C GLY A 20 6.43 10.63 -34.36
N LEU A 21 7.18 11.40 -33.57
CA LEU A 21 7.94 10.87 -32.44
C LEU A 21 7.33 11.33 -31.11
N LEU A 22 6.11 10.89 -30.81
CA LEU A 22 5.69 10.75 -29.42
C LEU A 22 6.50 9.57 -28.88
N ALA A 23 7.65 9.86 -28.25
CA ALA A 23 8.43 8.88 -27.53
C ALA A 23 7.55 8.35 -26.41
N THR A 24 6.92 7.19 -26.61
CA THR A 24 6.33 6.40 -25.54
C THR A 24 7.49 5.90 -24.68
N THR A 25 7.78 6.62 -23.60
CA THR A 25 8.66 6.11 -22.55
C THR A 25 8.03 4.83 -22.03
N PRO A 26 8.73 3.67 -22.08
CA PRO A 26 8.17 2.47 -21.46
C PRO A 26 7.96 2.77 -19.97
N ALA A 27 6.72 2.60 -19.49
CA ALA A 27 6.44 2.67 -18.07
C ALA A 27 7.26 1.55 -17.42
N GLN A 28 8.32 1.90 -16.72
CA GLN A 28 9.09 0.93 -15.95
C GLN A 28 8.20 0.48 -14.80
N ALA A 29 7.86 -0.81 -14.76
CA ALA A 29 7.15 -1.38 -13.63
C ALA A 29 7.98 -1.14 -12.37
N GLN A 30 7.39 -0.43 -11.39
CA GLN A 30 8.08 -0.12 -10.14
C GLN A 30 8.34 -1.41 -9.37
N TYR A 31 9.60 -1.65 -9.00
CA TYR A 31 10.00 -2.77 -8.17
C TYR A 31 9.82 -2.40 -6.70
N TRP A 32 8.90 -3.06 -6.02
CA TRP A 32 8.62 -2.84 -4.61
C TRP A 32 9.29 -3.87 -3.71
N GLN A 33 9.80 -3.43 -2.56
CA GLN A 33 10.09 -4.27 -1.41
C GLN A 33 8.90 -4.19 -0.43
N CYS A 34 8.66 -5.26 0.33
CA CYS A 34 7.54 -5.28 1.27
C CYS A 34 7.56 -4.09 2.25
N VAL A 35 8.73 -3.74 2.77
CA VAL A 35 8.89 -2.63 3.73
C VAL A 35 8.65 -1.26 3.11
N THR A 36 9.15 -1.01 1.89
CA THR A 36 8.92 0.28 1.21
C THR A 36 7.47 0.44 0.80
N PHE A 37 6.85 -0.65 0.36
CA PHE A 37 5.44 -0.66 0.04
C PHE A 37 4.56 -0.47 1.28
N ALA A 38 4.83 -1.22 2.36
CA ALA A 38 4.05 -1.12 3.60
C ALA A 38 4.06 0.30 4.17
N ARG A 39 5.22 1.01 4.14
CA ARG A 39 5.28 2.44 4.52
C ARG A 39 4.35 3.29 3.67
N ALA A 40 4.48 3.17 2.34
CA ALA A 40 3.68 3.97 1.41
C ALA A 40 2.18 3.71 1.57
N ALA A 41 1.78 2.47 1.85
CA ALA A 41 0.38 2.07 1.95
C ALA A 41 -0.25 2.38 3.31
N SER A 42 0.50 2.25 4.42
CA SER A 42 -0.02 2.38 5.78
C SER A 42 0.30 3.72 6.47
N GLY A 43 1.28 4.47 5.96
CA GLY A 43 1.79 5.67 6.63
C GLY A 43 2.67 5.38 7.86
N ILE A 44 3.02 4.12 8.13
CA ILE A 44 3.92 3.75 9.24
C ILE A 44 5.37 4.01 8.83
N GLU A 45 6.05 4.91 9.51
CA GLU A 45 7.41 5.37 9.20
C GLU A 45 8.49 4.54 9.93
N LEU A 46 8.54 3.22 9.66
CA LEU A 46 9.57 2.31 10.14
C LEU A 46 10.48 1.84 9.00
N TYR A 47 11.75 1.53 9.31
CA TYR A 47 12.78 1.31 8.30
C TYR A 47 13.55 0.01 8.57
N GLY A 48 14.35 -0.41 7.59
CA GLY A 48 15.18 -1.62 7.70
C GLY A 48 14.41 -2.91 7.41
N ASN A 49 14.89 -4.03 7.98
CA ASN A 49 14.32 -5.35 7.74
C ASN A 49 12.94 -5.50 8.40
N ALA A 50 12.05 -6.23 7.76
CA ALA A 50 10.67 -6.40 8.22
C ALA A 50 10.58 -6.88 9.68
N TYR A 51 11.37 -7.87 10.08
CA TYR A 51 11.33 -8.41 11.45
C TYR A 51 11.71 -7.37 12.53
N THR A 52 12.48 -6.32 12.17
CA THR A 52 12.88 -5.29 13.14
C THR A 52 11.78 -4.29 13.44
N TRP A 53 10.73 -4.25 12.59
CA TRP A 53 9.62 -3.30 12.75
C TRP A 53 8.89 -3.49 14.06
N TRP A 54 8.71 -4.75 14.49
CA TRP A 54 8.03 -5.04 15.75
C TRP A 54 8.72 -4.39 16.96
N GLY A 55 10.04 -4.49 17.03
CA GLY A 55 10.82 -3.83 18.08
C GLY A 55 10.88 -2.32 17.93
N GLN A 56 11.03 -1.82 16.69
CA GLN A 56 11.09 -0.37 16.43
C GLN A 56 9.77 0.34 16.75
N ALA A 57 8.63 -0.35 16.66
CA ALA A 57 7.33 0.21 16.96
C ALA A 57 7.12 0.47 18.45
N ASP A 58 7.97 -0.10 19.32
CA ASP A 58 7.84 0.06 20.77
C ASP A 58 7.96 1.53 21.19
N GLY A 59 6.96 2.02 21.92
CA GLY A 59 6.91 3.42 22.33
C GLY A 59 6.62 4.44 21.22
N VAL A 60 6.50 4.01 19.94
CA VAL A 60 6.24 4.89 18.79
C VAL A 60 4.86 4.62 18.17
N TYR A 61 4.50 3.36 18.01
CA TYR A 61 3.23 2.91 17.46
C TYR A 61 2.57 1.91 18.42
N GLU A 62 1.24 1.93 18.49
CA GLU A 62 0.49 0.87 19.17
C GLU A 62 0.73 -0.47 18.46
N ARG A 63 0.89 -1.56 19.23
CA ARG A 63 1.03 -2.93 18.75
C ARG A 63 0.00 -3.83 19.41
N GLY A 64 -0.40 -4.88 18.71
CA GLY A 64 -1.34 -5.86 19.26
C GLY A 64 -1.53 -7.08 18.38
N HIS A 65 -2.48 -7.92 18.77
CA HIS A 65 -2.77 -9.18 18.09
C HIS A 65 -4.15 -9.16 17.38
N THR A 66 -4.85 -8.06 17.39
CA THR A 66 -6.13 -7.92 16.71
C THR A 66 -5.93 -7.18 15.40
N PRO A 67 -6.26 -7.77 14.23
CA PRO A 67 -6.12 -7.07 12.96
C PRO A 67 -7.09 -5.88 12.89
N ARG A 68 -6.64 -4.79 12.28
CA ARG A 68 -7.45 -3.59 11.97
C ARG A 68 -7.14 -3.15 10.54
N PRO A 69 -8.09 -2.69 9.74
CA PRO A 69 -7.80 -2.12 8.44
C PRO A 69 -6.75 -1.00 8.55
N GLY A 70 -5.76 -1.02 7.66
CA GLY A 70 -4.61 -0.10 7.69
C GLY A 70 -3.46 -0.54 8.62
N SER A 71 -3.66 -1.49 9.55
CA SER A 71 -2.57 -2.03 10.36
C SER A 71 -1.60 -2.86 9.53
N VAL A 72 -0.36 -2.97 9.98
CA VAL A 72 0.68 -3.75 9.31
C VAL A 72 0.98 -5.02 10.12
N MET A 73 0.67 -6.17 9.53
CA MET A 73 1.08 -7.47 10.05
C MET A 73 2.59 -7.64 9.88
N VAL A 74 3.27 -8.09 10.94
CA VAL A 74 4.72 -8.33 10.95
C VAL A 74 4.98 -9.81 11.14
N MET A 75 5.49 -10.46 10.08
CA MET A 75 5.87 -11.88 10.11
C MET A 75 7.34 -12.04 10.48
N LYS A 76 7.61 -13.10 11.24
CA LYS A 76 8.96 -13.46 11.69
C LYS A 76 9.80 -14.04 10.54
N PRO A 77 11.12 -13.99 10.62
CA PRO A 77 11.99 -14.77 9.75
C PRO A 77 11.68 -16.27 9.87
N GLY A 78 11.74 -16.97 8.74
CA GLY A 78 11.47 -18.41 8.66
C GLY A 78 11.07 -18.81 7.25
N HIS A 79 11.07 -20.11 6.95
CA HIS A 79 10.58 -20.66 5.68
C HIS A 79 11.14 -19.96 4.42
N GLY A 80 12.44 -19.62 4.43
CA GLY A 80 13.11 -18.91 3.32
C GLY A 80 13.04 -17.38 3.40
N MET A 81 12.19 -16.81 4.24
CA MET A 81 12.14 -15.37 4.52
C MET A 81 13.20 -14.98 5.57
N ARG A 82 14.42 -14.69 5.14
CA ARG A 82 15.53 -14.37 6.08
C ARG A 82 15.32 -13.06 6.85
N VAL A 83 14.54 -12.15 6.32
CA VAL A 83 14.31 -10.81 6.89
C VAL A 83 12.87 -10.59 7.37
N GLY A 84 12.08 -11.67 7.41
CA GLY A 84 10.65 -11.57 7.69
C GLY A 84 9.87 -10.91 6.55
N HIS A 85 8.61 -10.59 6.81
CA HIS A 85 7.73 -9.91 5.86
C HIS A 85 6.78 -8.96 6.58
N VAL A 86 6.33 -7.93 5.88
CA VAL A 86 5.29 -7.01 6.36
C VAL A 86 4.21 -6.86 5.29
N ALA A 87 2.94 -6.83 5.75
CA ALA A 87 1.77 -6.72 4.89
C ALA A 87 0.72 -5.84 5.55
N MET A 88 0.14 -4.91 4.81
CA MET A 88 -0.96 -4.07 5.31
C MET A 88 -2.28 -4.84 5.24
N VAL A 89 -3.05 -4.80 6.33
CA VAL A 89 -4.43 -5.30 6.36
C VAL A 89 -5.31 -4.34 5.58
N SER A 90 -5.93 -4.80 4.51
CA SER A 90 -6.86 -3.99 3.71
C SER A 90 -8.32 -4.18 4.14
N GLU A 91 -8.69 -5.37 4.61
CA GLU A 91 -10.06 -5.69 5.00
C GLU A 91 -10.08 -6.79 6.08
N ILE A 92 -11.05 -6.73 6.98
CA ILE A 92 -11.41 -7.81 7.89
C ILE A 92 -12.55 -8.59 7.26
N VAL A 93 -12.35 -9.88 6.95
CA VAL A 93 -13.38 -10.75 6.41
C VAL A 93 -14.18 -11.39 7.54
N ASP A 94 -13.48 -11.96 8.51
CA ASP A 94 -14.04 -12.54 9.74
C ASP A 94 -13.00 -12.55 10.88
N ALA A 95 -13.31 -13.22 12.00
CA ALA A 95 -12.43 -13.25 13.17
C ALA A 95 -11.04 -13.88 12.91
N ARG A 96 -10.93 -14.72 11.88
CA ARG A 96 -9.72 -15.50 11.56
C ARG A 96 -9.22 -15.25 10.13
N THR A 97 -9.89 -14.36 9.36
CA THR A 97 -9.60 -14.13 7.96
C THR A 97 -9.51 -12.63 7.69
N VAL A 98 -8.43 -12.21 7.08
CA VAL A 98 -8.25 -10.84 6.58
C VAL A 98 -7.83 -10.86 5.12
N LYS A 99 -7.97 -9.71 4.47
CA LYS A 99 -7.28 -9.42 3.21
C LYS A 99 -6.06 -8.57 3.49
N LEU A 100 -4.99 -8.86 2.76
CA LEU A 100 -3.73 -8.14 2.81
C LEU A 100 -3.44 -7.46 1.48
N THR A 101 -2.84 -6.30 1.54
CA THR A 101 -2.20 -5.66 0.40
C THR A 101 -0.72 -5.51 0.73
N HIS A 102 0.14 -6.10 -0.11
CA HIS A 102 1.57 -6.17 0.14
C HIS A 102 2.38 -6.27 -1.16
N ALA A 103 3.69 -6.29 -1.06
CA ALA A 103 4.57 -6.41 -2.21
C ALA A 103 5.70 -7.40 -1.98
N ASN A 104 6.25 -7.92 -3.10
CA ASN A 104 7.39 -8.82 -3.10
C ASN A 104 7.14 -10.13 -2.31
N TRP A 105 5.96 -10.70 -2.46
CA TRP A 105 5.55 -11.94 -1.84
C TRP A 105 5.55 -13.09 -2.86
N SER A 106 4.45 -13.34 -3.55
CA SER A 106 4.37 -14.38 -4.59
C SER A 106 5.08 -13.96 -5.86
N VAL A 107 5.08 -12.66 -6.17
CA VAL A 107 5.72 -12.08 -7.36
C VAL A 107 6.82 -11.14 -6.91
N ARG A 108 8.04 -11.44 -7.37
CA ARG A 108 9.22 -10.64 -7.03
C ARG A 108 9.04 -9.18 -7.47
N GLY A 109 9.03 -8.25 -6.50
CA GLY A 109 8.85 -6.82 -6.73
C GLY A 109 7.43 -6.40 -7.14
N GLY A 110 6.52 -7.35 -7.32
CA GLY A 110 5.12 -7.11 -7.62
C GLY A 110 4.31 -6.74 -6.39
N VAL A 111 3.19 -6.06 -6.59
CA VAL A 111 2.18 -5.76 -5.57
C VAL A 111 1.03 -6.73 -5.72
N GLU A 112 0.56 -7.26 -4.60
CA GLU A 112 -0.63 -8.11 -4.51
C GLU A 112 -1.65 -7.39 -3.65
N HIS A 113 -2.85 -7.21 -4.18
CA HIS A 113 -3.94 -6.49 -3.54
C HIS A 113 -5.01 -7.44 -3.03
N ASP A 114 -5.51 -7.20 -1.83
CA ASP A 114 -6.68 -7.87 -1.26
C ASP A 114 -6.59 -9.40 -1.25
N VAL A 115 -5.38 -9.92 -1.05
CA VAL A 115 -5.13 -11.37 -0.98
C VAL A 115 -5.44 -11.91 0.40
N LEU A 116 -5.95 -13.14 0.49
CA LEU A 116 -6.36 -13.75 1.75
C LEU A 116 -5.17 -14.08 2.64
N ALA A 117 -5.35 -13.85 3.93
CA ALA A 117 -4.54 -14.41 5.00
C ALA A 117 -5.45 -14.95 6.09
N VAL A 118 -5.10 -16.12 6.62
CA VAL A 118 -5.90 -16.84 7.62
C VAL A 118 -5.05 -17.07 8.86
N ASP A 119 -5.61 -16.75 10.01
CA ASP A 119 -5.06 -17.14 11.29
C ASP A 119 -5.24 -18.66 11.50
N VAL A 120 -4.13 -19.35 11.67
CA VAL A 120 -4.08 -20.80 11.94
C VAL A 120 -3.45 -21.11 13.30
N SER A 121 -3.36 -20.12 14.18
CA SER A 121 -2.93 -20.31 15.56
C SER A 121 -4.00 -21.05 16.37
N ASP A 122 -3.57 -21.80 17.37
CA ASP A 122 -4.49 -22.58 18.22
C ASP A 122 -5.38 -21.62 19.05
N GLU A 123 -4.80 -20.53 19.52
CA GLU A 123 -5.47 -19.55 20.40
C GLU A 123 -6.29 -18.48 19.65
N GLY A 124 -6.21 -18.43 18.30
CA GLY A 124 -6.88 -17.40 17.52
C GLY A 124 -6.25 -16.00 17.69
N ASP A 125 -4.95 -15.96 17.97
CA ASP A 125 -4.20 -14.76 18.36
C ASP A 125 -3.32 -14.20 17.24
N TRP A 126 -3.44 -14.74 16.02
CA TRP A 126 -2.67 -14.32 14.85
C TRP A 126 -1.15 -14.54 14.99
N SER A 127 -0.71 -15.37 15.94
CA SER A 127 0.70 -15.74 16.09
C SER A 127 1.19 -16.66 14.96
N LYS A 128 0.27 -17.31 14.25
CA LYS A 128 0.54 -18.20 13.11
C LYS A 128 -0.44 -17.93 11.99
N VAL A 129 0.07 -17.72 10.78
CA VAL A 129 -0.75 -17.36 9.62
C VAL A 129 -0.41 -18.18 8.39
N ARG A 130 -1.40 -18.39 7.54
CA ARG A 130 -1.22 -18.83 6.15
C ARG A 130 -1.66 -17.69 5.25
N VAL A 131 -0.92 -17.48 4.16
CA VAL A 131 -1.14 -16.35 3.25
C VAL A 131 -1.33 -16.92 1.84
N TRP A 132 -2.13 -16.26 1.06
CA TRP A 132 -2.32 -16.48 -0.37
C TRP A 132 -0.98 -16.66 -1.09
N TRP A 133 -0.97 -17.62 -2.03
CA TRP A 133 0.20 -17.89 -2.87
C TRP A 133 -0.21 -17.93 -4.34
N ALA A 134 0.07 -16.88 -5.08
CA ALA A 134 -0.39 -16.71 -6.45
C ALA A 134 -0.07 -17.87 -7.40
N PRO A 135 1.08 -18.57 -7.32
CA PRO A 135 1.36 -19.70 -8.22
C PRO A 135 0.36 -20.87 -8.15
N ILE A 136 -0.35 -21.02 -7.04
CA ILE A 136 -1.39 -22.07 -6.90
C ILE A 136 -2.81 -21.50 -6.89
N HIS A 137 -2.96 -20.18 -6.98
CA HIS A 137 -4.23 -19.46 -6.91
C HIS A 137 -5.07 -19.85 -5.68
N ASP A 138 -4.41 -20.03 -4.53
CA ASP A 138 -5.04 -20.43 -3.27
C ASP A 138 -4.16 -20.04 -2.07
N LEU A 139 -4.65 -20.29 -0.84
CA LEU A 139 -3.84 -20.18 0.37
C LEU A 139 -2.64 -21.13 0.31
N GLY A 140 -1.43 -20.60 0.48
CA GLY A 140 -0.22 -21.37 0.62
C GLY A 140 -0.32 -22.38 1.76
N SER A 141 0.35 -23.53 1.66
CA SER A 141 0.36 -24.55 2.70
C SER A 141 1.30 -24.23 3.87
N THR A 142 2.23 -23.30 3.67
CA THR A 142 3.22 -22.91 4.69
C THR A 142 2.56 -22.08 5.79
N THR A 143 2.82 -22.46 7.04
CA THR A 143 2.45 -21.66 8.21
C THR A 143 3.63 -20.76 8.61
N TYR A 144 3.37 -19.48 8.75
CA TYR A 144 4.36 -18.47 9.12
C TYR A 144 4.08 -17.95 10.52
N ASP A 145 5.13 -17.82 11.34
CA ASP A 145 5.01 -17.17 12.63
C ASP A 145 4.93 -15.66 12.44
N ALA A 146 4.02 -15.00 13.17
CA ALA A 146 3.89 -13.56 13.20
C ALA A 146 4.18 -12.99 14.59
N TYR A 147 4.57 -11.73 14.64
CA TYR A 147 4.66 -10.94 15.88
C TYR A 147 3.29 -10.36 16.27
N GLY A 148 2.47 -10.02 15.28
CA GLY A 148 1.20 -9.32 15.42
C GLY A 148 1.09 -8.15 14.44
N PHE A 149 0.35 -7.13 14.86
CA PHE A 149 0.00 -5.96 14.05
C PHE A 149 0.54 -4.67 14.66
N ILE A 150 1.10 -3.81 13.83
CA ILE A 150 1.45 -2.42 14.17
C ILE A 150 0.32 -1.54 13.64
N TYR A 151 -0.23 -0.68 14.49
CA TYR A 151 -1.32 0.20 14.09
C TYR A 151 -0.75 1.55 13.67
N PRO A 152 -1.17 2.11 12.52
CA PRO A 152 -0.81 3.47 12.19
C PRO A 152 -1.35 4.39 13.28
N ASN A 153 -0.61 5.44 13.63
CA ASN A 153 -1.14 6.47 14.50
C ASN A 153 -2.44 6.96 13.87
N ALA A 154 -3.51 7.08 14.66
CA ALA A 154 -4.69 7.77 14.20
C ALA A 154 -4.22 9.11 13.62
N PRO A 155 -4.73 9.55 12.44
CA PRO A 155 -4.39 10.87 11.96
C PRO A 155 -4.59 11.79 13.16
N SER A 156 -3.50 12.47 13.58
CA SER A 156 -3.58 13.48 14.63
C SER A 156 -4.82 14.29 14.26
N SER A 157 -5.84 14.26 15.10
CA SER A 157 -6.99 15.14 14.93
C SER A 157 -6.40 16.54 15.06
N ALA A 158 -5.87 17.03 13.92
CA ALA A 158 -5.55 18.42 13.76
C ALA A 158 -6.85 19.12 14.11
N GLU A 159 -6.89 19.56 15.36
CA GLU A 159 -7.68 20.63 15.92
C GLU A 159 -8.77 21.10 14.97
N ALA A 160 -9.94 20.44 15.05
CA ALA A 160 -11.15 21.01 14.50
C ALA A 160 -11.25 22.41 15.15
N PRO A 161 -11.30 23.51 14.36
CA PRO A 161 -11.46 24.82 14.97
C PRO A 161 -12.71 24.78 15.84
N ALA A 162 -12.54 25.08 17.13
CA ALA A 162 -13.63 25.18 18.09
C ALA A 162 -14.61 26.19 17.52
N VAL A 163 -15.74 25.72 17.02
CA VAL A 163 -16.89 26.57 16.70
C VAL A 163 -17.41 27.03 18.04
N THR A 164 -16.91 28.19 18.49
CA THR A 164 -17.51 28.95 19.59
C THR A 164 -18.93 29.29 19.16
N ALA A 165 -19.88 28.49 19.60
CA ALA A 165 -21.30 28.85 19.60
C ALA A 165 -21.46 30.03 20.56
N LYS A 166 -21.45 31.23 20.00
CA LYS A 166 -21.82 32.44 20.68
C LYS A 166 -23.33 32.35 20.95
N ALA A 167 -23.69 32.02 22.19
CA ALA A 167 -25.06 32.12 22.65
C ALA A 167 -25.42 33.62 22.66
N ASP A 168 -26.15 34.06 21.67
CA ASP A 168 -26.88 35.32 21.72
C ASP A 168 -28.10 35.12 22.66
N SER A 169 -27.92 35.53 23.92
CA SER A 169 -29.02 35.82 24.82
C SER A 169 -29.57 37.19 24.45
N ALA A 170 -30.58 37.23 23.61
CA ALA A 170 -31.37 38.44 23.37
C ALA A 170 -32.72 38.30 24.10
N ASN A 171 -32.80 38.91 25.26
CA ASN A 171 -33.75 39.92 25.66
C ASN A 171 -35.22 39.68 25.32
N ALA A 172 -36.02 39.31 26.35
CA ALA A 172 -37.46 39.48 26.36
C ALA A 172 -37.81 40.81 27.01
N PRO A 173 -38.63 41.65 26.40
CA PRO A 173 -39.27 42.79 27.09
C PRO A 173 -40.60 42.44 27.71
N ALA A 174 -40.88 43.12 28.82
CA ALA A 174 -42.02 43.27 29.71
C ALA A 174 -43.43 42.95 29.17
#